data_b50ce434a8aec3800fad6448faa623cd
#
_entry.id   b50ce434a8aec3800fad6448faa623cd
#
_cell.length_a   1.000
_cell.length_b   1.000
_cell.length_c   1.000
_cell.angle_alpha   90.00
_cell.angle_beta   90.00
_cell.angle_gamma   90.00
#
_symmetry.space_group_name_H-M   'P 1'
#
loop_
_entity.id
_entity.type
_entity.pdbx_description
1 polymer ?
#
loop_
_entity_poly.entity_id
_entity_poly.type
_entity_poly.pdbx_seq_one_letter_code
_entity_poly.pdbx_strand_id
1 'polypeptide(L)'
;KSLPSFLQQRHTMKKIRNFDLFPKASYDITNQSLSGGVFTVISLSLMVVLFFSETSSYLAQSVKKETIIDQDRGAKMLQINVDISFLRAPCALLGLDQVDTLGNHLVNVASTIKKTRLDAEGNQLEDQTESPAKLAIENEEGCRLSGYISVNKVPGYFHFSFHSQSNVANQLPRELTRKVKLDHTINHLSLGREHKNFYISKVFGEGNHTNFAPYDGESKADSNSGSFKHQYYMKVIPSQFIDDSSGEEHYTYLFSMNYLSQPINAQFGAVFFRYDIESITMKYVLEDKSFAHYTVSLCAILGGVFAVIGLVNS
;
A
#
# COMPACT_ATOMS: atom_id res chain seq x y z
N LYS A 1 -18.16 43.49 65.67
CA LYS A 1 -19.42 42.84 65.36
C LYS A 1 -19.43 42.64 63.81
N SER A 2 -19.09 41.44 63.41
CA SER A 2 -19.10 41.00 61.96
C SER A 2 -20.54 40.84 61.52
N LEU A 3 -20.90 41.47 60.39
CA LEU A 3 -22.17 41.21 59.70
C LEU A 3 -22.16 39.78 59.14
N PRO A 4 -23.30 39.07 59.12
CA PRO A 4 -23.36 37.68 58.69
C PRO A 4 -23.16 37.56 57.16
N SER A 5 -22.37 36.56 56.76
CA SER A 5 -21.94 36.22 55.41
C SER A 5 -23.08 36.05 54.37
N PHE A 6 -24.31 35.90 54.82
CA PHE A 6 -25.50 35.73 53.98
C PHE A 6 -25.92 37.00 53.19
N LEU A 7 -25.62 38.19 53.69
CA LEU A 7 -25.95 39.42 52.97
C LEU A 7 -24.95 39.77 51.87
N GLN A 8 -23.72 39.33 52.02
CA GLN A 8 -22.68 39.54 51.01
C GLN A 8 -22.90 38.66 49.76
N GLN A 9 -23.44 37.45 49.95
CA GLN A 9 -23.75 36.53 48.83
C GLN A 9 -24.95 37.00 47.98
N ARG A 10 -25.93 37.67 48.58
CA ARG A 10 -27.06 38.27 47.82
C ARG A 10 -26.66 39.46 46.94
N HIS A 11 -25.65 40.24 47.36
CA HIS A 11 -25.17 41.36 46.54
C HIS A 11 -24.36 40.94 45.31
N THR A 12 -23.61 39.87 45.45
CA THR A 12 -22.81 39.29 44.31
C THR A 12 -23.73 38.65 43.25
N MET A 13 -24.76 37.91 43.70
CA MET A 13 -25.72 37.30 42.76
C MET A 13 -26.60 38.36 42.03
N LYS A 14 -26.94 39.50 42.65
CA LYS A 14 -27.63 40.61 41.98
C LYS A 14 -26.76 41.27 40.90
N LYS A 15 -25.43 41.40 41.10
CA LYS A 15 -24.51 41.92 40.09
C LYS A 15 -24.38 40.98 38.88
N ILE A 16 -24.34 39.69 39.06
CA ILE A 16 -24.27 38.69 37.95
C ILE A 16 -25.57 38.70 37.15
N ARG A 17 -26.74 38.90 37.78
CA ARG A 17 -28.03 38.96 37.10
C ARG A 17 -28.18 40.18 36.17
N ASN A 18 -27.44 41.27 36.41
CA ASN A 18 -27.42 42.42 35.50
C ASN A 18 -26.57 42.21 34.25
N PHE A 19 -25.80 41.12 34.15
CA PHE A 19 -25.06 40.65 32.98
C PHE A 19 -25.83 39.59 32.18
N ASP A 20 -27.12 39.35 32.48
CA ASP A 20 -27.95 38.41 31.70
C ASP A 20 -28.24 39.04 30.33
N LEU A 21 -27.44 38.59 29.35
CA LEU A 21 -27.60 38.98 27.93
C LEU A 21 -28.74 38.19 27.25
N PHE A 22 -29.35 37.22 27.94
CA PHE A 22 -30.43 36.39 27.43
C PHE A 22 -31.65 36.40 28.38
N PRO A 23 -32.35 37.55 28.58
CA PRO A 23 -33.50 37.58 29.42
C PRO A 23 -34.60 36.67 28.89
N LYS A 24 -35.13 35.79 29.75
CA LYS A 24 -36.24 34.89 29.36
C LYS A 24 -37.49 35.71 29.15
N ALA A 25 -38.08 35.63 27.97
CA ALA A 25 -39.40 36.21 27.70
C ALA A 25 -40.44 35.56 28.63
N SER A 26 -41.42 36.35 29.10
CA SER A 26 -42.48 35.83 29.94
C SER A 26 -43.37 34.87 29.15
N TYR A 27 -43.83 33.78 29.78
CA TYR A 27 -44.66 32.73 29.16
C TYR A 27 -45.93 33.23 28.41
N ASP A 28 -46.45 34.39 28.84
CA ASP A 28 -47.65 34.99 28.28
C ASP A 28 -47.50 35.60 26.86
N ILE A 29 -46.29 35.67 26.34
CA ILE A 29 -45.98 36.27 25.04
C ILE A 29 -45.73 35.22 23.94
N THR A 30 -45.60 33.93 24.27
CA THR A 30 -45.30 32.85 23.32
C THR A 30 -46.59 32.19 22.83
N ASN A 31 -46.94 32.44 21.58
CA ASN A 31 -47.98 31.69 20.88
C ASN A 31 -47.42 30.37 20.37
N GLN A 32 -47.92 29.26 20.91
CA GLN A 32 -47.57 27.93 20.42
C GLN A 32 -48.35 27.64 19.14
N SER A 33 -47.64 27.39 18.02
CA SER A 33 -48.23 27.02 16.75
C SER A 33 -47.89 25.56 16.40
N LEU A 34 -48.83 24.89 15.69
CA LEU A 34 -48.58 23.52 15.21
C LEU A 34 -47.37 23.50 14.26
N SER A 35 -47.23 24.49 13.40
CA SER A 35 -46.09 24.66 12.48
C SER A 35 -44.77 24.73 13.23
N GLY A 36 -44.68 25.55 14.29
CA GLY A 36 -43.48 25.67 15.11
C GLY A 36 -43.09 24.34 15.78
N GLY A 37 -44.10 23.54 16.22
CA GLY A 37 -43.87 22.19 16.75
C GLY A 37 -43.26 21.26 15.70
N VAL A 38 -43.77 21.25 14.47
CA VAL A 38 -43.25 20.43 13.37
C VAL A 38 -41.81 20.82 13.01
N PHE A 39 -41.54 22.14 12.88
CA PHE A 39 -40.18 22.63 12.62
C PHE A 39 -39.19 22.26 13.72
N THR A 40 -39.63 22.27 15.00
CA THR A 40 -38.79 21.83 16.13
C THR A 40 -38.40 20.35 16.05
N VAL A 41 -39.35 19.46 15.68
CA VAL A 41 -39.06 18.03 15.51
C VAL A 41 -38.11 17.80 14.35
N ILE A 42 -38.32 18.47 13.22
CA ILE A 42 -37.40 18.38 12.05
C ILE A 42 -36.02 18.86 12.43
N SER A 43 -35.93 20.03 13.09
CA SER A 43 -34.66 20.60 13.58
C SER A 43 -33.89 19.65 14.46
N LEU A 44 -34.57 19.08 15.47
CA LEU A 44 -33.94 18.17 16.42
C LEU A 44 -33.46 16.89 15.70
N SER A 45 -34.27 16.33 14.82
CA SER A 45 -33.89 15.14 14.04
C SER A 45 -32.68 15.43 13.16
N LEU A 46 -32.64 16.57 12.47
CA LEU A 46 -31.50 16.98 11.64
C LEU A 46 -30.24 17.18 12.48
N MET A 47 -30.35 17.85 13.63
CA MET A 47 -29.21 18.02 14.55
C MET A 47 -28.63 16.69 15.05
N VAL A 48 -29.50 15.73 15.39
CA VAL A 48 -29.07 14.40 15.84
C VAL A 48 -28.31 13.68 14.72
N VAL A 49 -28.84 13.69 13.49
CA VAL A 49 -28.16 13.09 12.33
C VAL A 49 -26.80 13.73 12.07
N LEU A 50 -26.75 15.07 12.05
CA LEU A 50 -25.50 15.81 11.82
C LEU A 50 -24.49 15.61 12.95
N PHE A 51 -24.96 15.53 14.21
CA PHE A 51 -24.10 15.24 15.35
C PHE A 51 -23.41 13.87 15.20
N PHE A 52 -24.18 12.82 14.89
CA PHE A 52 -23.59 11.48 14.71
C PHE A 52 -22.67 11.42 13.48
N SER A 53 -23.04 12.10 12.39
CA SER A 53 -22.20 12.22 11.20
C SER A 53 -20.86 12.87 11.51
N GLU A 54 -20.85 14.01 12.22
CA GLU A 54 -19.63 14.73 12.58
C GLU A 54 -18.79 13.94 13.59
N THR A 55 -19.44 13.27 14.56
CA THR A 55 -18.73 12.42 15.52
C THR A 55 -18.09 11.22 14.82
N SER A 56 -18.80 10.58 13.90
CA SER A 56 -18.24 9.50 13.09
C SER A 56 -17.06 9.98 12.26
N SER A 57 -17.18 11.15 11.64
CA SER A 57 -16.09 11.78 10.88
C SER A 57 -14.90 12.13 11.77
N TYR A 58 -15.12 12.59 13.00
CA TYR A 58 -14.06 12.90 13.96
C TYR A 58 -13.29 11.65 14.38
N LEU A 59 -14.00 10.55 14.65
CA LEU A 59 -13.40 9.26 15.03
C LEU A 59 -12.69 8.56 13.87
N ALA A 60 -13.08 8.89 12.62
CA ALA A 60 -12.41 8.33 11.45
C ALA A 60 -11.06 9.03 11.25
N GLN A 61 -10.00 8.22 11.18
CA GLN A 61 -8.65 8.69 10.88
C GLN A 61 -8.62 9.38 9.50
N SER A 62 -7.97 10.54 9.41
CA SER A 62 -7.81 11.26 8.16
C SER A 62 -6.42 11.01 7.57
N VAL A 63 -6.38 10.71 6.27
CA VAL A 63 -5.13 10.52 5.54
C VAL A 63 -5.00 11.63 4.52
N LYS A 64 -4.03 12.52 4.72
CA LYS A 64 -3.67 13.54 3.75
C LYS A 64 -2.67 12.97 2.76
N LYS A 65 -2.96 13.11 1.47
CA LYS A 65 -2.09 12.66 0.38
C LYS A 65 -1.47 13.88 -0.28
N GLU A 66 -0.16 13.89 -0.35
CA GLU A 66 0.62 14.93 -1.01
C GLU A 66 1.58 14.31 -2.02
N THR A 67 1.81 14.99 -3.12
CA THR A 67 2.83 14.59 -4.11
C THR A 67 3.99 15.56 -3.99
N ILE A 68 5.17 15.03 -3.71
CA ILE A 68 6.39 15.82 -3.56
C ILE A 68 7.46 15.31 -4.54
N ILE A 69 8.45 16.14 -4.84
CA ILE A 69 9.62 15.69 -5.60
C ILE A 69 10.45 14.81 -4.66
N ASP A 70 10.93 13.66 -5.16
CA ASP A 70 11.74 12.74 -4.37
C ASP A 70 12.99 13.46 -3.83
N GLN A 71 13.05 13.62 -2.51
CA GLN A 71 14.16 14.24 -1.79
C GLN A 71 14.99 13.22 -1.03
N ASP A 72 14.63 11.93 -1.10
CA ASP A 72 15.35 10.86 -0.41
C ASP A 72 16.75 10.66 -1.02
N ARG A 73 17.69 11.46 -0.51
CA ARG A 73 19.11 11.38 -0.85
C ARG A 73 19.84 10.28 -0.07
N GLY A 74 19.16 9.61 0.88
CA GLY A 74 19.80 8.69 1.82
C GLY A 74 19.97 7.27 1.29
N ALA A 75 18.98 6.73 0.64
CA ALA A 75 19.01 5.35 0.16
C ALA A 75 19.47 5.30 -1.30
N LYS A 76 20.74 4.95 -1.53
CA LYS A 76 21.27 4.73 -2.89
C LYS A 76 20.79 3.41 -3.50
N MET A 77 20.34 2.47 -2.68
CA MET A 77 19.97 1.12 -3.08
C MET A 77 18.48 0.88 -2.81
N LEU A 78 17.82 0.24 -3.76
CA LEU A 78 16.46 -0.29 -3.65
C LEU A 78 16.54 -1.81 -3.45
N GLN A 79 15.87 -2.32 -2.44
CA GLN A 79 15.69 -3.75 -2.24
C GLN A 79 14.45 -4.20 -3.00
N ILE A 80 14.58 -5.27 -3.79
CA ILE A 80 13.48 -5.94 -4.49
C ILE A 80 13.39 -7.35 -3.93
N ASN A 81 12.29 -7.66 -3.25
CA ASN A 81 12.02 -8.99 -2.72
C ASN A 81 11.33 -9.81 -3.80
N VAL A 82 11.84 -10.98 -4.06
CA VAL A 82 11.35 -11.88 -5.10
C VAL A 82 11.13 -13.27 -4.55
N ASP A 83 10.01 -13.88 -4.93
CA ASP A 83 9.72 -15.28 -4.74
C ASP A 83 8.95 -15.76 -5.97
N ILE A 84 9.65 -16.47 -6.86
CA ILE A 84 9.12 -16.88 -8.14
C ILE A 84 9.41 -18.36 -8.34
N SER A 85 8.36 -19.11 -8.71
CA SER A 85 8.44 -20.53 -9.01
C SER A 85 8.39 -20.77 -10.52
N PHE A 86 9.33 -21.57 -11.02
CA PHE A 86 9.39 -22.04 -12.39
C PHE A 86 9.19 -23.55 -12.40
N LEU A 87 8.07 -24.03 -12.94
CA LEU A 87 7.70 -25.44 -12.82
C LEU A 87 8.47 -26.36 -13.78
N ARG A 88 8.97 -25.81 -14.90
CA ARG A 88 9.67 -26.59 -15.94
C ARG A 88 11.06 -26.05 -16.26
N ALA A 89 11.68 -25.39 -15.31
CA ALA A 89 13.06 -24.89 -15.43
C ALA A 89 13.89 -25.31 -14.22
N PRO A 90 14.80 -26.28 -14.38
CA PRO A 90 15.62 -26.77 -13.28
C PRO A 90 16.55 -25.70 -12.68
N CYS A 91 16.76 -25.74 -11.38
CA CYS A 91 17.63 -24.82 -10.64
C CYS A 91 19.07 -24.78 -11.18
N ALA A 92 19.58 -25.91 -11.67
CA ALA A 92 20.92 -26.02 -12.25
C ALA A 92 21.12 -25.16 -13.52
N LEU A 93 20.05 -24.85 -14.24
CA LEU A 93 20.11 -24.03 -15.47
C LEU A 93 19.75 -22.58 -15.23
N LEU A 94 18.94 -22.30 -14.23
CA LEU A 94 18.33 -20.99 -14.03
C LEU A 94 19.28 -20.04 -13.31
N GLY A 95 19.55 -18.88 -13.93
CA GLY A 95 20.32 -17.78 -13.36
C GLY A 95 19.48 -16.51 -13.21
N LEU A 96 19.90 -15.64 -12.33
CA LEU A 96 19.34 -14.31 -12.14
C LEU A 96 20.44 -13.28 -12.42
N ASP A 97 20.24 -12.47 -13.45
CA ASP A 97 21.15 -11.41 -13.84
C ASP A 97 20.48 -10.05 -13.68
N GLN A 98 21.26 -9.02 -13.34
CA GLN A 98 20.81 -7.65 -13.14
C GLN A 98 21.61 -6.70 -13.99
N VAL A 99 20.93 -5.72 -14.62
CA VAL A 99 21.53 -4.66 -15.40
C VAL A 99 20.87 -3.33 -15.06
N ASP A 100 21.63 -2.28 -14.85
CA ASP A 100 21.11 -0.93 -14.68
C ASP A 100 21.52 0.01 -15.83
N THR A 101 20.91 1.19 -15.91
CA THR A 101 21.21 2.20 -16.93
C THR A 101 22.58 2.86 -16.74
N LEU A 102 23.25 2.66 -15.60
CA LEU A 102 24.62 3.12 -15.37
C LEU A 102 25.67 2.19 -15.97
N GLY A 103 25.23 1.05 -16.56
CA GLY A 103 26.12 0.05 -17.14
C GLY A 103 26.64 -1.01 -16.16
N ASN A 104 26.15 -1.00 -14.92
CA ASN A 104 26.47 -2.08 -13.98
C ASN A 104 25.75 -3.34 -14.41
N HIS A 105 26.53 -4.39 -14.67
CA HIS A 105 26.01 -5.71 -15.01
C HIS A 105 26.50 -6.73 -13.98
N LEU A 106 25.58 -7.22 -13.17
CA LEU A 106 25.83 -8.28 -12.19
C LEU A 106 25.24 -9.58 -12.73
N VAL A 107 26.12 -10.55 -12.98
CA VAL A 107 25.75 -11.87 -13.48
C VAL A 107 25.61 -12.82 -12.31
N ASN A 108 24.57 -13.63 -12.33
CA ASN A 108 24.26 -14.64 -11.33
C ASN A 108 24.26 -14.08 -9.89
N VAL A 109 23.34 -13.15 -9.62
CA VAL A 109 23.15 -12.52 -8.30
C VAL A 109 22.58 -13.56 -7.32
N ALA A 110 23.44 -14.50 -6.89
CA ALA A 110 23.02 -15.66 -6.10
C ALA A 110 23.17 -15.47 -4.58
N SER A 111 23.89 -14.44 -4.11
CA SER A 111 24.30 -14.35 -2.69
C SER A 111 23.12 -14.14 -1.73
N THR A 112 22.00 -13.58 -2.22
CA THR A 112 20.80 -13.29 -1.42
C THR A 112 19.55 -14.04 -1.91
N ILE A 113 19.71 -14.89 -2.93
CA ILE A 113 18.64 -15.69 -3.53
C ILE A 113 18.84 -17.15 -3.21
N LYS A 114 17.87 -17.74 -2.53
CA LYS A 114 17.80 -19.18 -2.28
C LYS A 114 17.11 -19.86 -3.46
N LYS A 115 17.77 -20.88 -4.03
CA LYS A 115 17.17 -21.78 -5.02
C LYS A 115 16.64 -23.02 -4.30
N THR A 116 15.38 -23.37 -4.56
CA THR A 116 14.72 -24.55 -3.99
C THR A 116 14.23 -25.41 -5.13
N ARG A 117 14.66 -26.68 -5.19
CA ARG A 117 14.23 -27.63 -6.20
C ARG A 117 12.78 -28.03 -5.98
N LEU A 118 12.01 -28.08 -7.04
CA LEU A 118 10.62 -28.49 -7.05
C LEU A 118 10.44 -29.77 -7.87
N ASP A 119 9.43 -30.57 -7.53
CA ASP A 119 8.96 -31.67 -8.36
C ASP A 119 8.07 -31.17 -9.52
N ALA A 120 7.58 -32.07 -10.36
CA ALA A 120 6.70 -31.74 -11.48
C ALA A 120 5.36 -31.13 -11.05
N GLU A 121 4.91 -31.41 -9.84
CA GLU A 121 3.70 -30.91 -9.23
C GLU A 121 3.90 -29.54 -8.53
N GLY A 122 5.15 -29.09 -8.40
CA GLY A 122 5.52 -27.82 -7.78
C GLY A 122 5.78 -27.91 -6.25
N ASN A 123 5.85 -29.11 -5.68
CA ASN A 123 6.20 -29.30 -4.29
C ASN A 123 7.72 -29.25 -4.11
N GLN A 124 8.16 -28.85 -2.92
CA GLN A 124 9.59 -28.82 -2.61
C GLN A 124 10.12 -30.25 -2.45
N LEU A 125 11.22 -30.56 -3.16
CA LEU A 125 11.92 -31.80 -2.99
C LEU A 125 12.62 -31.86 -1.61
N GLU A 126 12.62 -33.03 -0.98
CA GLU A 126 13.32 -33.23 0.31
C GLU A 126 14.83 -33.08 0.14
N ASP A 127 15.38 -33.70 -0.92
CA ASP A 127 16.80 -33.56 -1.26
C ASP A 127 17.02 -32.29 -2.10
N GLN A 128 17.68 -31.31 -1.49
CA GLN A 128 18.04 -30.02 -2.12
C GLN A 128 19.46 -30.03 -2.70
N THR A 129 20.13 -31.18 -2.76
CA THR A 129 21.45 -31.34 -3.39
C THR A 129 21.33 -30.98 -4.88
N GLU A 130 22.29 -30.24 -5.42
CA GLU A 130 22.30 -29.83 -6.81
C GLU A 130 22.31 -31.05 -7.74
N SER A 131 21.28 -31.17 -8.57
CA SER A 131 21.12 -32.26 -9.54
C SER A 131 21.79 -31.89 -10.86
N PRO A 132 22.45 -32.85 -11.57
CA PRO A 132 22.90 -32.59 -12.92
C PRO A 132 21.76 -32.14 -13.82
N ALA A 133 21.99 -31.10 -14.62
CA ALA A 133 20.96 -30.47 -15.44
C ALA A 133 20.17 -31.46 -16.35
N LYS A 134 20.85 -32.45 -16.91
CA LYS A 134 20.22 -33.48 -17.73
C LYS A 134 19.20 -34.29 -16.92
N LEU A 135 19.60 -34.79 -15.74
CA LEU A 135 18.72 -35.58 -14.88
C LEU A 135 17.53 -34.77 -14.37
N ALA A 136 17.79 -33.53 -13.99
CA ALA A 136 16.73 -32.63 -13.53
C ALA A 136 15.67 -32.35 -14.63
N ILE A 137 16.08 -32.24 -15.90
CA ILE A 137 15.14 -32.09 -17.02
C ILE A 137 14.35 -33.39 -17.27
N GLU A 138 15.03 -34.55 -17.18
CA GLU A 138 14.37 -35.85 -17.36
C GLU A 138 13.32 -36.12 -16.27
N ASN A 139 13.58 -35.65 -15.06
CA ASN A 139 12.67 -35.74 -13.91
C ASN A 139 11.62 -34.62 -13.89
N GLU A 140 11.59 -33.72 -14.89
CA GLU A 140 10.69 -32.56 -14.97
C GLU A 140 10.76 -31.63 -13.73
N GLU A 141 11.98 -31.47 -13.18
CA GLU A 141 12.17 -30.64 -12.01
C GLU A 141 11.96 -29.15 -12.32
N GLY A 142 11.36 -28.44 -11.36
CA GLY A 142 11.24 -27.00 -11.32
C GLY A 142 12.22 -26.35 -10.36
N CYS A 143 12.15 -25.02 -10.27
CA CYS A 143 12.95 -24.21 -9.37
C CYS A 143 12.16 -23.05 -8.80
N ARG A 144 12.19 -22.87 -7.49
CA ARG A 144 11.72 -21.68 -6.79
C ARG A 144 12.91 -20.84 -6.38
N LEU A 145 12.91 -19.57 -6.78
CA LEU A 145 13.90 -18.58 -6.39
C LEU A 145 13.27 -17.63 -5.40
N SER A 146 13.77 -17.60 -4.17
CA SER A 146 13.24 -16.75 -3.09
C SER A 146 14.36 -15.99 -2.40
N GLY A 147 14.12 -14.69 -2.10
CA GLY A 147 15.08 -13.83 -1.45
C GLY A 147 14.93 -12.38 -1.87
N TYR A 148 16.05 -11.65 -1.90
CA TYR A 148 16.04 -10.27 -2.35
C TYR A 148 17.25 -9.92 -3.21
N ILE A 149 17.10 -8.90 -4.05
CA ILE A 149 18.19 -8.26 -4.77
C ILE A 149 18.28 -6.80 -4.36
N SER A 150 19.50 -6.27 -4.29
CA SER A 150 19.74 -4.86 -4.06
C SER A 150 20.19 -4.20 -5.35
N VAL A 151 19.39 -3.25 -5.83
CA VAL A 151 19.62 -2.53 -7.08
C VAL A 151 19.87 -1.06 -6.83
N ASN A 152 20.61 -0.38 -7.72
CA ASN A 152 20.72 1.06 -7.66
C ASN A 152 19.36 1.73 -7.91
N LYS A 153 19.09 2.85 -7.26
CA LYS A 153 17.86 3.66 -7.45
C LYS A 153 17.87 4.40 -8.80
N VAL A 154 18.06 3.66 -9.86
CA VAL A 154 18.01 4.12 -11.25
C VAL A 154 17.24 3.11 -12.09
N PRO A 155 16.68 3.48 -13.23
CA PRO A 155 16.03 2.53 -14.11
C PRO A 155 16.93 1.36 -14.48
N GLY A 156 16.35 0.16 -14.58
CA GLY A 156 17.10 -1.03 -14.88
C GLY A 156 16.19 -2.24 -15.10
N TYR A 157 16.79 -3.41 -15.12
CA TYR A 157 16.06 -4.66 -15.16
C TYR A 157 16.84 -5.78 -14.50
N PHE A 158 16.13 -6.74 -13.99
CA PHE A 158 16.67 -8.06 -13.67
C PHE A 158 15.94 -9.12 -14.49
N HIS A 159 16.61 -10.22 -14.77
CA HIS A 159 15.98 -11.24 -15.59
C HIS A 159 16.43 -12.66 -15.18
N PHE A 160 15.50 -13.58 -15.35
CA PHE A 160 15.73 -14.98 -15.20
C PHE A 160 16.00 -15.59 -16.57
N SER A 161 17.14 -16.26 -16.70
CA SER A 161 17.56 -16.84 -17.96
C SER A 161 18.57 -17.98 -17.74
N PHE A 162 18.96 -18.62 -18.80
CA PHE A 162 19.99 -19.65 -18.79
C PHE A 162 21.37 -19.14 -19.22
N HIS A 163 21.55 -17.82 -19.33
CA HIS A 163 22.80 -17.23 -19.80
C HIS A 163 23.98 -17.48 -18.87
N SER A 164 23.80 -17.38 -17.59
CA SER A 164 24.85 -17.63 -16.58
C SER A 164 25.29 -19.09 -16.54
N GLN A 165 24.48 -20.01 -17.09
CA GLN A 165 24.77 -21.43 -17.21
C GLN A 165 24.89 -21.87 -18.68
N SER A 166 25.25 -20.97 -19.58
CA SER A 166 25.33 -21.22 -21.04
C SER A 166 26.21 -22.40 -21.41
N ASN A 167 27.31 -22.60 -20.69
CA ASN A 167 28.21 -23.74 -20.92
C ASN A 167 27.51 -25.09 -20.73
N VAL A 168 26.65 -25.20 -19.72
CA VAL A 168 25.86 -26.41 -19.46
C VAL A 168 24.70 -26.50 -20.41
N ALA A 169 23.99 -25.42 -20.61
CA ALA A 169 22.80 -25.35 -21.48
C ALA A 169 23.11 -25.68 -22.95
N ASN A 170 24.26 -25.22 -23.47
CA ASN A 170 24.68 -25.46 -24.85
C ASN A 170 25.15 -26.90 -25.10
N GLN A 171 25.51 -27.67 -24.07
CA GLN A 171 25.89 -29.07 -24.17
C GLN A 171 24.70 -30.03 -24.17
N LEU A 172 23.50 -29.52 -23.83
CA LEU A 172 22.29 -30.34 -23.78
C LEU A 172 21.74 -30.63 -25.17
N PRO A 173 21.27 -31.90 -25.43
CA PRO A 173 20.57 -32.24 -26.66
C PRO A 173 19.35 -31.34 -26.86
N ARG A 174 19.07 -30.97 -28.12
CA ARG A 174 17.92 -30.12 -28.49
C ARG A 174 16.58 -30.70 -28.05
N GLU A 175 16.45 -31.99 -27.96
CA GLU A 175 15.23 -32.67 -27.50
C GLU A 175 14.94 -32.36 -26.01
N LEU A 176 15.98 -32.35 -25.20
CA LEU A 176 15.86 -32.00 -23.77
C LEU A 176 15.62 -30.50 -23.58
N THR A 177 16.31 -29.65 -24.36
CA THR A 177 16.13 -28.19 -24.22
C THR A 177 14.72 -27.73 -24.61
N ARG A 178 14.01 -28.46 -25.47
CA ARG A 178 12.59 -28.18 -25.80
C ARG A 178 11.63 -28.44 -24.65
N LYS A 179 11.99 -29.29 -23.69
CA LYS A 179 11.18 -29.56 -22.51
C LYS A 179 11.25 -28.43 -21.49
N VAL A 180 12.35 -27.68 -21.49
CA VAL A 180 12.55 -26.56 -20.55
C VAL A 180 11.70 -25.38 -20.97
N LYS A 181 10.85 -24.90 -20.07
CA LYS A 181 9.95 -23.78 -20.25
C LYS A 181 10.09 -22.79 -19.08
N LEU A 182 9.82 -21.54 -19.36
CA LEU A 182 9.82 -20.48 -18.35
C LEU A 182 8.40 -20.12 -17.87
N ASP A 183 7.53 -21.14 -17.81
CA ASP A 183 6.28 -21.00 -17.06
C ASP A 183 6.61 -20.63 -15.64
N HIS A 184 5.97 -19.62 -15.14
CA HIS A 184 6.30 -19.13 -13.80
C HIS A 184 5.07 -18.60 -13.06
N THR A 185 5.19 -18.66 -11.74
CA THR A 185 4.23 -18.08 -10.81
C THR A 185 4.98 -17.11 -9.91
N ILE A 186 4.49 -15.89 -9.84
CA ILE A 186 4.99 -14.88 -8.89
C ILE A 186 4.35 -15.19 -7.54
N ASN A 187 5.06 -15.85 -6.64
CA ASN A 187 4.56 -16.13 -5.29
C ASN A 187 4.57 -14.86 -4.44
N HIS A 188 5.63 -14.05 -4.59
CA HIS A 188 5.75 -12.76 -3.95
C HIS A 188 6.69 -11.82 -4.71
N LEU A 189 6.24 -10.56 -4.90
CA LEU A 189 7.06 -9.50 -5.47
C LEU A 189 6.74 -8.20 -4.73
N SER A 190 7.72 -7.66 -4.00
CA SER A 190 7.60 -6.38 -3.31
C SER A 190 8.89 -5.57 -3.39
N LEU A 191 8.77 -4.25 -3.18
CA LEU A 191 9.89 -3.33 -3.23
C LEU A 191 10.09 -2.63 -1.90
N GLY A 192 11.36 -2.43 -1.52
CA GLY A 192 11.73 -1.86 -0.24
C GLY A 192 11.86 -2.92 0.85
N ARG A 193 12.17 -2.51 2.06
CA ARG A 193 12.22 -3.42 3.21
C ARG A 193 10.79 -3.74 3.63
N GLU A 194 10.54 -5.00 3.95
CA GLU A 194 9.26 -5.41 4.53
C GLU A 194 9.06 -4.74 5.88
N HIS A 195 8.25 -3.70 5.92
CA HIS A 195 7.81 -3.08 7.16
C HIS A 195 6.51 -3.72 7.62
N LYS A 196 6.39 -3.91 8.94
CA LYS A 196 5.16 -4.44 9.54
C LYS A 196 3.95 -3.62 9.08
N ASN A 197 2.96 -4.31 8.59
CA ASN A 197 1.75 -3.86 7.89
C ASN A 197 0.84 -2.85 8.63
N PHE A 198 1.22 -2.37 9.80
CA PHE A 198 0.37 -1.53 10.67
C PHE A 198 -0.04 -0.19 10.02
N TYR A 199 0.93 0.56 9.48
CA TYR A 199 0.64 1.87 8.87
C TYR A 199 -0.07 1.72 7.52
N ILE A 200 0.20 0.63 6.84
CA ILE A 200 -0.38 0.30 5.55
C ILE A 200 -1.88 0.04 5.69
N SER A 201 -2.28 -0.76 6.68
CA SER A 201 -3.69 -1.05 6.96
C SER A 201 -4.46 0.21 7.37
N LYS A 202 -3.83 1.14 8.09
CA LYS A 202 -4.43 2.44 8.45
C LYS A 202 -4.71 3.32 7.23
N VAL A 203 -3.82 3.33 6.24
CA VAL A 203 -3.93 4.20 5.04
C VAL A 203 -4.86 3.61 3.98
N PHE A 204 -4.78 2.30 3.75
CA PHE A 204 -5.50 1.62 2.67
C PHE A 204 -6.67 0.75 3.13
N GLY A 205 -6.89 0.61 4.43
CA GLY A 205 -7.90 -0.25 5.05
C GLY A 205 -7.40 -1.67 5.31
N GLU A 206 -8.05 -2.35 6.26
CA GLU A 206 -7.74 -3.74 6.59
C GLU A 206 -8.04 -4.64 5.38
N GLY A 207 -7.09 -5.52 5.05
CA GLY A 207 -7.20 -6.47 3.92
C GLY A 207 -6.59 -6.01 2.60
N ASN A 208 -6.11 -4.77 2.49
CA ASN A 208 -5.56 -4.24 1.23
C ASN A 208 -4.03 -4.42 1.14
N HIS A 209 -3.51 -5.59 1.53
CA HIS A 209 -2.09 -5.94 1.36
C HIS A 209 -1.66 -6.00 -0.12
N THR A 210 -2.62 -6.11 -1.03
CA THR A 210 -2.42 -6.15 -2.48
C THR A 210 -1.77 -4.88 -3.06
N ASN A 211 -1.79 -3.75 -2.35
CA ASN A 211 -1.19 -2.51 -2.85
C ASN A 211 0.35 -2.54 -2.88
N PHE A 212 0.99 -3.41 -2.08
CA PHE A 212 2.46 -3.54 -2.02
C PHE A 212 3.00 -4.75 -2.75
N ALA A 213 2.17 -5.75 -2.97
CA ALA A 213 2.47 -6.95 -3.73
C ALA A 213 1.25 -7.30 -4.61
N PRO A 214 0.88 -6.42 -5.55
CA PRO A 214 -0.38 -6.53 -6.31
C PRO A 214 -0.40 -7.70 -7.28
N TYR A 215 0.72 -8.35 -7.48
CA TYR A 215 0.89 -9.44 -8.47
C TYR A 215 1.18 -10.80 -7.83
N ASP A 216 1.06 -10.90 -6.51
CA ASP A 216 1.21 -12.17 -5.80
C ASP A 216 0.17 -13.18 -6.27
N GLY A 217 0.63 -14.39 -6.60
CA GLY A 217 -0.20 -15.47 -7.13
C GLY A 217 -0.42 -15.42 -8.65
N GLU A 218 0.12 -14.41 -9.36
CA GLU A 218 -0.02 -14.34 -10.82
C GLU A 218 0.84 -15.40 -11.51
N SER A 219 0.22 -16.20 -12.39
CA SER A 219 0.89 -17.26 -13.14
C SER A 219 0.87 -16.98 -14.64
N LYS A 220 1.96 -17.28 -15.31
CA LYS A 220 2.10 -17.22 -16.76
C LYS A 220 2.63 -18.53 -17.30
N ALA A 221 1.98 -19.03 -18.35
CA ALA A 221 2.36 -20.25 -19.02
C ALA A 221 2.81 -19.96 -20.45
N ASP A 222 3.83 -20.68 -20.91
CA ASP A 222 4.25 -20.69 -22.29
C ASP A 222 3.24 -21.47 -23.14
N SER A 223 2.99 -21.01 -24.35
CA SER A 223 2.28 -21.84 -25.33
C SER A 223 3.13 -23.06 -25.68
N ASN A 224 2.48 -24.15 -26.09
CA ASN A 224 3.12 -25.47 -26.29
C ASN A 224 4.25 -25.52 -27.32
N SER A 225 4.46 -24.48 -28.12
CA SER A 225 5.49 -24.43 -29.16
C SER A 225 6.34 -23.16 -29.09
N GLY A 226 7.67 -23.33 -29.02
CA GLY A 226 8.63 -22.25 -29.11
C GLY A 226 9.14 -21.75 -27.76
N SER A 227 10.05 -20.80 -27.82
CA SER A 227 10.59 -20.05 -26.67
C SER A 227 9.95 -18.68 -26.61
N PHE A 228 9.67 -18.22 -25.40
CA PHE A 228 9.03 -16.94 -25.16
C PHE A 228 9.93 -16.01 -24.36
N LYS A 229 9.81 -14.73 -24.64
CA LYS A 229 10.35 -13.65 -23.85
C LYS A 229 9.21 -13.00 -23.09
N HIS A 230 9.14 -13.24 -21.78
CA HIS A 230 8.21 -12.58 -20.88
C HIS A 230 8.83 -11.28 -20.41
N GLN A 231 8.08 -10.19 -20.45
CA GLN A 231 8.54 -8.87 -20.06
C GLN A 231 7.51 -8.22 -19.14
N TYR A 232 7.93 -7.91 -17.95
CA TYR A 232 7.19 -7.13 -16.97
C TYR A 232 7.77 -5.72 -16.92
N TYR A 233 6.93 -4.72 -17.10
CA TYR A 233 7.28 -3.30 -17.05
C TYR A 233 6.70 -2.70 -15.78
N MET A 234 7.56 -2.44 -14.82
CA MET A 234 7.18 -1.91 -13.50
C MET A 234 7.42 -0.42 -13.44
N LYS A 235 6.41 0.35 -13.09
CA LYS A 235 6.49 1.75 -12.68
C LYS A 235 6.49 1.81 -11.17
N VAL A 236 7.59 2.28 -10.60
CA VAL A 236 7.85 2.31 -9.16
C VAL A 236 7.69 3.72 -8.65
N ILE A 237 6.83 3.90 -7.66
CA ILE A 237 6.52 5.19 -7.03
C ILE A 237 7.03 5.15 -5.59
N PRO A 238 8.09 5.91 -5.25
CA PRO A 238 8.49 6.09 -3.86
C PRO A 238 7.33 6.61 -3.02
N SER A 239 7.16 6.07 -1.84
CA SER A 239 6.06 6.42 -0.94
C SER A 239 6.55 6.59 0.48
N GLN A 240 6.15 7.67 1.13
CA GLN A 240 6.48 8.03 2.50
C GLN A 240 5.21 8.05 3.34
N PHE A 241 5.22 7.32 4.43
CA PHE A 241 4.14 7.30 5.41
C PHE A 241 4.61 8.02 6.67
N ILE A 242 3.87 9.02 7.09
CA ILE A 242 4.14 9.80 8.31
C ILE A 242 2.95 9.68 9.23
N ASP A 243 3.20 9.26 10.45
CA ASP A 243 2.23 9.36 11.53
C ASP A 243 2.53 10.63 12.31
N ASP A 244 1.67 11.64 12.16
CA ASP A 244 1.84 12.96 12.80
C ASP A 244 1.80 12.87 14.32
N SER A 245 1.11 11.87 14.88
CA SER A 245 1.00 11.66 16.32
C SER A 245 2.26 11.11 16.97
N SER A 246 2.96 10.19 16.32
CA SER A 246 4.19 9.57 16.81
C SER A 246 5.46 10.19 16.23
N GLY A 247 5.35 10.94 15.12
CA GLY A 247 6.47 11.46 14.35
C GLY A 247 7.27 10.36 13.63
N GLU A 248 6.73 9.15 13.51
CA GLU A 248 7.39 8.06 12.81
C GLU A 248 7.23 8.19 11.31
N GLU A 249 8.34 8.01 10.59
CA GLU A 249 8.39 8.04 9.14
C GLU A 249 8.80 6.67 8.58
N HIS A 250 8.02 6.18 7.62
CA HIS A 250 8.27 4.91 6.93
C HIS A 250 8.34 5.12 5.43
N TYR A 251 9.46 4.69 4.84
CA TYR A 251 9.66 4.73 3.39
C TYR A 251 9.39 3.36 2.78
N THR A 252 8.59 3.34 1.73
CA THR A 252 8.28 2.14 0.96
C THR A 252 8.09 2.50 -0.51
N TYR A 253 7.74 1.52 -1.33
CA TYR A 253 7.53 1.71 -2.75
C TYR A 253 6.22 1.07 -3.18
N LEU A 254 5.38 1.84 -3.85
CA LEU A 254 4.23 1.32 -4.57
C LEU A 254 4.65 1.06 -6.01
N PHE A 255 4.08 0.08 -6.67
CA PHE A 255 4.35 -0.14 -8.07
C PHE A 255 3.14 -0.67 -8.83
N SER A 256 3.12 -0.38 -10.11
CA SER A 256 2.23 -1.00 -11.08
C SER A 256 3.05 -1.76 -12.11
N MET A 257 2.49 -2.80 -12.71
CA MET A 257 3.21 -3.66 -13.64
C MET A 257 2.34 -3.99 -14.85
N ASN A 258 2.91 -3.90 -16.03
CA ASN A 258 2.31 -4.36 -17.27
C ASN A 258 3.10 -5.57 -17.80
N TYR A 259 2.41 -6.54 -18.36
CA TYR A 259 2.99 -7.76 -18.88
C TYR A 259 2.87 -7.83 -20.41
N LEU A 260 3.96 -8.29 -21.03
CA LEU A 260 4.01 -8.57 -22.47
C LEU A 260 4.78 -9.87 -22.69
N SER A 261 4.22 -10.79 -23.47
CA SER A 261 4.90 -12.00 -23.91
C SER A 261 5.10 -11.97 -25.44
N GLN A 262 6.30 -12.35 -25.88
CA GLN A 262 6.65 -12.39 -27.28
C GLN A 262 7.36 -13.70 -27.61
N PRO A 263 6.96 -14.38 -28.69
CA PRO A 263 7.70 -15.51 -29.21
C PRO A 263 9.07 -15.05 -29.74
N ILE A 264 10.10 -15.85 -29.47
CA ILE A 264 11.45 -15.55 -29.92
C ILE A 264 12.05 -16.76 -30.66
N ASN A 265 12.88 -16.48 -31.65
CA ASN A 265 13.64 -17.51 -32.35
C ASN A 265 14.99 -17.76 -31.66
N ALA A 266 14.91 -18.26 -30.41
CA ALA A 266 16.06 -18.61 -29.62
C ALA A 266 15.86 -19.99 -28.98
N GLN A 267 16.96 -20.62 -28.58
CA GLN A 267 16.92 -21.95 -27.97
C GLN A 267 16.16 -21.94 -26.64
N PHE A 268 16.31 -20.85 -25.88
CA PHE A 268 15.68 -20.66 -24.58
C PHE A 268 14.97 -19.30 -24.47
N GLY A 269 13.94 -19.25 -23.67
CA GLY A 269 13.26 -18.03 -23.30
C GLY A 269 14.00 -17.23 -22.23
N ALA A 270 13.39 -16.12 -21.81
CA ALA A 270 13.83 -15.33 -20.67
C ALA A 270 12.65 -14.56 -20.05
N VAL A 271 12.73 -14.31 -18.74
CA VAL A 271 11.73 -13.52 -18.01
C VAL A 271 12.38 -12.26 -17.49
N PHE A 272 11.97 -11.10 -18.01
CA PHE A 272 12.53 -9.79 -17.67
C PHE A 272 11.57 -9.01 -16.77
N PHE A 273 12.11 -8.45 -15.72
CA PHE A 273 11.45 -7.46 -14.87
C PHE A 273 12.18 -6.12 -15.03
N ARG A 274 11.58 -5.22 -15.83
CA ARG A 274 12.09 -3.87 -16.06
C ARG A 274 11.46 -2.93 -15.07
N TYR A 275 12.26 -2.19 -14.32
CA TYR A 275 11.77 -1.22 -13.35
C TYR A 275 12.23 0.19 -13.72
N ASP A 276 11.32 1.13 -13.56
CA ASP A 276 11.54 2.55 -13.78
C ASP A 276 11.00 3.30 -12.55
N ILE A 277 11.84 4.10 -11.93
CA ILE A 277 11.54 4.77 -10.65
C ILE A 277 11.13 6.20 -10.96
N GLU A 278 9.92 6.57 -10.52
CA GLU A 278 9.39 7.91 -10.69
C GLU A 278 10.16 8.92 -9.82
N SER A 279 10.32 10.14 -10.34
CA SER A 279 10.99 11.24 -9.64
C SER A 279 10.09 11.93 -8.62
N ILE A 280 8.88 11.45 -8.43
CA ILE A 280 7.90 11.96 -7.47
C ILE A 280 7.70 10.95 -6.35
N THR A 281 7.51 11.46 -5.13
CA THR A 281 7.19 10.66 -3.95
C THR A 281 5.76 10.94 -3.52
N MET A 282 4.99 9.89 -3.25
CA MET A 282 3.68 9.99 -2.64
C MET A 282 3.82 10.03 -1.13
N LYS A 283 3.47 11.16 -0.53
CA LYS A 283 3.49 11.34 0.91
C LYS A 283 2.09 11.13 1.49
N TYR A 284 1.97 10.23 2.45
CA TYR A 284 0.75 9.93 3.18
C TYR A 284 0.95 10.35 4.63
N VAL A 285 0.20 11.37 5.07
CA VAL A 285 0.24 11.86 6.45
C VAL A 285 -1.03 11.41 7.16
N LEU A 286 -0.87 10.65 8.23
CA LEU A 286 -1.94 10.29 9.14
C LEU A 286 -2.11 11.45 10.11
N GLU A 287 -3.16 12.26 9.91
CA GLU A 287 -3.46 13.41 10.73
C GLU A 287 -4.52 13.06 11.78
N ASP A 288 -4.26 13.38 13.04
CA ASP A 288 -5.26 13.36 14.08
C ASP A 288 -6.09 14.64 14.04
N LYS A 289 -7.41 14.50 13.98
CA LYS A 289 -8.31 15.65 13.99
C LYS A 289 -8.29 16.34 15.34
N SER A 290 -8.04 17.65 15.35
CA SER A 290 -8.04 18.46 16.57
C SER A 290 -9.42 18.45 17.24
N PHE A 291 -9.45 18.16 18.56
CA PHE A 291 -10.67 18.26 19.36
C PHE A 291 -11.28 19.67 19.33
N ALA A 292 -10.45 20.72 19.26
CA ALA A 292 -10.92 22.09 19.12
C ALA A 292 -11.70 22.30 17.82
N HIS A 293 -11.21 21.75 16.69
CA HIS A 293 -11.90 21.81 15.41
C HIS A 293 -13.26 21.09 15.47
N TYR A 294 -13.28 19.88 16.05
CA TYR A 294 -14.52 19.14 16.26
C TYR A 294 -15.55 19.91 17.06
N THR A 295 -15.13 20.55 18.18
CA THR A 295 -16.02 21.37 19.01
C THR A 295 -16.58 22.57 18.25
N VAL A 296 -15.75 23.27 17.46
CA VAL A 296 -16.18 24.39 16.61
C VAL A 296 -17.18 23.95 15.55
N SER A 297 -16.92 22.80 14.89
CA SER A 297 -17.85 22.22 13.91
C SER A 297 -19.20 21.89 14.53
N LEU A 298 -19.23 21.30 15.73
CA LEU A 298 -20.48 21.04 16.44
C LEU A 298 -21.23 22.33 16.79
N CYS A 299 -20.55 23.36 17.27
CA CYS A 299 -21.18 24.65 17.56
C CYS A 299 -21.75 25.29 16.28
N ALA A 300 -21.05 25.20 15.15
CA ALA A 300 -21.49 25.72 13.86
C ALA A 300 -22.74 24.98 13.35
N ILE A 301 -22.79 23.63 13.48
CA ILE A 301 -23.95 22.82 13.12
C ILE A 301 -25.16 23.22 13.97
N LEU A 302 -25.00 23.28 15.29
CA LEU A 302 -26.09 23.66 16.19
C LEU A 302 -26.60 25.07 15.89
N GLY A 303 -25.71 26.06 15.81
CA GLY A 303 -26.07 27.45 15.52
C GLY A 303 -26.69 27.62 14.12
N GLY A 304 -26.11 26.96 13.11
CA GLY A 304 -26.63 27.03 11.73
C GLY A 304 -28.02 26.45 11.58
N VAL A 305 -28.31 25.29 12.16
CA VAL A 305 -29.63 24.67 12.11
C VAL A 305 -30.68 25.58 12.79
N PHE A 306 -30.37 26.11 14.00
CA PHE A 306 -31.27 27.02 14.68
C PHE A 306 -31.55 28.32 13.89
N ALA A 307 -30.48 28.89 13.31
CA ALA A 307 -30.63 30.13 12.54
C ALA A 307 -31.49 29.92 11.29
N VAL A 308 -31.25 28.86 10.52
CA VAL A 308 -31.99 28.59 9.27
C VAL A 308 -33.46 28.28 9.58
N ILE A 309 -33.74 27.44 10.57
CA ILE A 309 -35.13 27.09 10.92
C ILE A 309 -35.86 28.28 11.53
N GLY A 310 -35.18 29.11 12.33
CA GLY A 310 -35.72 30.35 12.83
C GLY A 310 -36.14 31.28 11.72
N LEU A 311 -35.34 31.44 10.67
CA LEU A 311 -35.67 32.23 9.48
C LEU A 311 -36.85 31.67 8.68
N VAL A 312 -36.95 30.35 8.53
CA VAL A 312 -38.04 29.70 7.78
C VAL A 312 -39.36 29.74 8.55
N ASN A 313 -39.33 29.76 9.87
CA ASN A 313 -40.50 29.79 10.74
C ASN A 313 -40.94 31.24 11.10
N SER A 314 -40.18 32.24 10.72
CA SER A 314 -40.53 33.67 10.90
C SER A 314 -41.50 34.11 9.82
#